data_af537ad7f5a1b4f3a379a97e1ca08a6c
#
_entry.id   af537ad7f5a1b4f3a379a97e1ca08a6c
#
_cell.length_a   1.000
_cell.length_b   1.000
_cell.length_c   1.000
_cell.angle_alpha   90.00
_cell.angle_beta   90.00
_cell.angle_gamma   90.00
#
_symmetry.space_group_name_H-M   'P 1'
#
loop_
_entity.id
_entity.type
_entity.pdbx_description
1 polymer ?
#
loop_
_entity_poly.entity_id
_entity_poly.type
_entity_poly.pdbx_seq_one_letter_code
_entity_poly.pdbx_strand_id
1 'polypeptide(L)'
;MKHILRSSFLMGLLLISLTSLAQKNFTPEWSKGIVWYQIFPERFNNGDPANDPKAEDQDGAYPFDTTSPFQIHPWTSDWYELQPYEQRNGKDIYYNLQRRRYGGDLKGVIDKLDYIKSLGVDAIYMTPVFWSPSSHKYDALCYHHVDPTFGPDPKGDIALMEKENPLDVKTWVWTKADLLALRLIKEVHARNMRIIFDGVFNHMGVKSFAFRDVEKNQQASPYADWFSVKSWNDAAKGTTFDYNGWFGVKTLPEFREDDHGIVAGPKQYIFNATKRWMNPMDKGIKDGIDGWRLDVAYDVGHPFWKDWRKWVRSINQPNRLPDGRVGVSYRSNKALP
;
A
#
# COMPACT_ATOMS: atom_id res chain seq x y z
N MET A 1 -11.18 -60.27 -24.27
CA MET A 1 -11.66 -58.94 -24.70
C MET A 1 -12.54 -58.18 -23.70
N LYS A 2 -13.50 -58.82 -22.99
CA LYS A 2 -14.37 -58.11 -22.03
C LYS A 2 -13.64 -57.52 -20.80
N HIS A 3 -12.53 -58.06 -20.35
CA HIS A 3 -11.79 -57.54 -19.21
C HIS A 3 -10.91 -56.33 -19.56
N ILE A 4 -10.38 -56.25 -20.76
CA ILE A 4 -9.57 -55.14 -21.25
C ILE A 4 -10.40 -53.87 -21.43
N LEU A 5 -11.65 -54.02 -21.96
CA LEU A 5 -12.54 -52.85 -22.08
C LEU A 5 -13.01 -52.25 -20.73
N ARG A 6 -13.18 -53.08 -19.69
CA ARG A 6 -13.55 -52.59 -18.35
C ARG A 6 -12.41 -51.82 -17.70
N SER A 7 -11.16 -52.29 -17.82
CA SER A 7 -10.01 -51.60 -17.28
C SER A 7 -9.75 -50.23 -17.97
N SER A 8 -9.92 -50.17 -19.29
CA SER A 8 -9.77 -48.95 -20.06
C SER A 8 -10.85 -47.90 -19.74
N PHE A 9 -12.06 -48.34 -19.44
CA PHE A 9 -13.17 -47.45 -19.05
C PHE A 9 -12.99 -46.89 -17.63
N LEU A 10 -12.50 -47.70 -16.68
CA LEU A 10 -12.16 -47.24 -15.32
C LEU A 10 -10.98 -46.27 -15.33
N MET A 11 -9.94 -46.50 -16.16
CA MET A 11 -8.78 -45.63 -16.27
C MET A 11 -9.16 -44.29 -16.94
N GLY A 12 -10.08 -44.29 -17.91
CA GLY A 12 -10.65 -43.08 -18.50
C GLY A 12 -11.45 -42.24 -17.50
N LEU A 13 -12.27 -42.86 -16.65
CA LEU A 13 -13.02 -42.19 -15.59
C LEU A 13 -12.09 -41.62 -14.47
N LEU A 14 -11.00 -42.29 -14.15
CA LEU A 14 -10.00 -41.77 -13.20
C LEU A 14 -9.26 -40.56 -13.75
N LEU A 15 -8.92 -40.56 -15.04
CA LEU A 15 -8.29 -39.41 -15.71
C LEU A 15 -9.24 -38.21 -15.80
N ILE A 16 -10.53 -38.41 -16.06
CA ILE A 16 -11.54 -37.32 -16.09
C ILE A 16 -11.75 -36.75 -14.67
N SER A 17 -11.72 -37.57 -13.62
CA SER A 17 -11.82 -37.08 -12.24
C SER A 17 -10.58 -36.31 -11.78
N LEU A 18 -9.39 -36.62 -12.30
CA LEU A 18 -8.16 -35.87 -12.01
C LEU A 18 -8.10 -34.51 -12.71
N THR A 19 -8.66 -34.37 -13.91
CA THR A 19 -8.74 -33.08 -14.61
C THR A 19 -9.78 -32.13 -14.01
N SER A 20 -10.79 -32.65 -13.33
CA SER A 20 -11.83 -31.86 -12.66
C SER A 20 -11.37 -31.17 -11.37
N LEU A 21 -10.18 -31.50 -10.85
CA LEU A 21 -9.57 -30.85 -9.67
C LEU A 21 -8.66 -29.66 -10.03
N ALA A 22 -8.42 -29.41 -11.30
CA ALA A 22 -7.51 -28.38 -11.76
C ALA A 22 -8.24 -27.20 -12.38
N GLN A 23 -8.86 -26.39 -11.61
CA GLN A 23 -8.96 -24.94 -11.79
C GLN A 23 -10.04 -24.37 -10.88
N LYS A 24 -9.73 -24.25 -9.59
CA LYS A 24 -10.47 -23.27 -8.79
C LYS A 24 -10.20 -21.91 -9.39
N ASN A 25 -11.22 -21.26 -9.88
CA ASN A 25 -11.19 -19.90 -10.36
C ASN A 25 -10.61 -19.01 -9.26
N PHE A 26 -9.39 -18.45 -9.49
CA PHE A 26 -8.66 -17.72 -8.47
C PHE A 26 -9.10 -16.26 -8.34
N THR A 27 -9.89 -15.79 -9.28
CA THR A 27 -10.45 -14.43 -9.27
C THR A 27 -11.69 -14.41 -8.38
N PRO A 28 -11.74 -13.53 -7.38
CA PRO A 28 -12.93 -13.39 -6.54
C PRO A 28 -14.16 -13.05 -7.39
N GLU A 29 -15.29 -13.70 -7.13
CA GLU A 29 -16.50 -13.48 -7.93
C GLU A 29 -16.94 -12.01 -7.90
N TRP A 30 -16.78 -11.33 -6.76
CA TRP A 30 -17.13 -9.92 -6.63
C TRP A 30 -16.34 -8.99 -7.56
N SER A 31 -15.17 -9.39 -8.03
CA SER A 31 -14.31 -8.55 -8.90
C SER A 31 -14.57 -8.72 -10.39
N LYS A 32 -15.53 -9.56 -10.76
CA LYS A 32 -15.87 -9.83 -12.17
C LYS A 32 -16.95 -8.87 -12.65
N GLY A 33 -16.68 -8.17 -13.76
CA GLY A 33 -17.67 -7.32 -14.43
C GLY A 33 -18.08 -6.09 -13.62
N ILE A 34 -17.26 -5.63 -12.67
CA ILE A 34 -17.54 -4.48 -11.81
C ILE A 34 -16.95 -3.19 -12.36
N VAL A 35 -17.50 -2.06 -11.93
CA VAL A 35 -17.01 -0.72 -12.23
C VAL A 35 -16.06 -0.26 -11.13
N TRP A 36 -14.81 0.04 -11.52
CA TRP A 36 -13.78 0.57 -10.64
C TRP A 36 -13.73 2.09 -10.71
N TYR A 37 -13.50 2.74 -9.57
CA TYR A 37 -13.20 4.15 -9.47
C TYR A 37 -11.87 4.34 -8.74
N GLN A 38 -10.89 4.92 -9.44
CA GLN A 38 -9.59 5.23 -8.83
C GLN A 38 -9.63 6.59 -8.16
N ILE A 39 -9.13 6.67 -6.93
CA ILE A 39 -9.00 7.92 -6.17
C ILE A 39 -7.53 8.18 -5.86
N PHE A 40 -7.07 9.38 -6.22
CA PHE A 40 -5.84 9.97 -5.74
C PHE A 40 -6.22 10.91 -4.58
N PRO A 41 -6.08 10.48 -3.28
CA PRO A 41 -6.72 11.16 -2.16
C PRO A 41 -6.34 12.63 -2.06
N GLU A 42 -5.06 12.95 -2.12
CA GLU A 42 -4.54 14.32 -2.00
C GLU A 42 -5.12 15.26 -3.07
N ARG A 43 -5.56 14.72 -4.22
CA ARG A 43 -6.14 15.46 -5.35
C ARG A 43 -7.60 15.12 -5.59
N PHE A 44 -8.37 14.78 -4.57
CA PHE A 44 -9.77 14.38 -4.74
C PHE A 44 -10.77 15.35 -4.11
N ASN A 45 -10.75 15.51 -2.80
CA ASN A 45 -11.61 16.44 -2.07
C ASN A 45 -11.00 16.74 -0.70
N ASN A 46 -10.86 18.01 -0.38
CA ASN A 46 -10.44 18.47 0.94
C ASN A 46 -11.66 18.48 1.87
N GLY A 47 -11.71 17.57 2.82
CA GLY A 47 -12.81 17.42 3.78
C GLY A 47 -12.55 18.09 5.12
N ASP A 48 -11.28 18.38 5.44
CA ASP A 48 -10.86 19.03 6.68
C ASP A 48 -9.61 19.91 6.45
N PRO A 49 -9.81 21.21 6.16
CA PRO A 49 -8.69 22.13 5.97
C PRO A 49 -7.73 22.26 7.17
N ALA A 50 -8.09 21.75 8.35
CA ALA A 50 -7.22 21.80 9.52
C ALA A 50 -6.05 20.81 9.44
N ASN A 51 -6.17 19.78 8.61
CA ASN A 51 -5.11 18.79 8.36
C ASN A 51 -4.27 19.07 7.13
N ASP A 52 -4.52 20.18 6.43
CA ASP A 52 -3.82 20.54 5.21
C ASP A 52 -2.30 20.43 5.36
N PRO A 53 -1.62 19.79 4.39
CA PRO A 53 -0.18 19.64 4.42
C PRO A 53 0.54 21.00 4.35
N LYS A 54 1.71 21.08 4.99
CA LYS A 54 2.57 22.24 5.02
C LYS A 54 3.84 22.02 4.20
N ALA A 55 4.66 23.06 4.07
CA ALA A 55 5.91 22.97 3.35
C ALA A 55 6.85 21.90 3.94
N GLU A 56 6.93 21.81 5.27
CA GLU A 56 7.74 20.84 5.99
C GLU A 56 7.32 19.39 5.75
N ASP A 57 6.04 19.13 5.46
CA ASP A 57 5.54 17.77 5.19
C ASP A 57 6.06 17.21 3.84
N GLN A 58 6.69 18.07 3.02
CA GLN A 58 7.32 17.68 1.76
C GLN A 58 8.80 17.32 1.90
N ASP A 59 9.37 17.32 3.12
CA ASP A 59 10.79 17.00 3.31
C ASP A 59 11.10 15.56 2.86
N GLY A 60 11.96 15.44 1.86
CA GLY A 60 12.30 14.18 1.21
C GLY A 60 11.60 13.94 -0.13
N ALA A 61 10.57 14.71 -0.47
CA ALA A 61 9.94 14.64 -1.79
C ALA A 61 10.67 15.53 -2.80
N TYR A 62 10.78 15.03 -4.03
CA TYR A 62 11.27 15.87 -5.14
C TYR A 62 10.36 17.10 -5.32
N PRO A 63 10.86 18.30 -5.54
CA PRO A 63 12.25 18.67 -5.84
C PRO A 63 13.10 19.06 -4.61
N PHE A 64 12.80 18.54 -3.41
CA PHE A 64 13.53 18.75 -2.14
C PHE A 64 13.52 20.20 -1.67
N ASP A 65 12.48 20.93 -1.95
CA ASP A 65 12.31 22.35 -1.63
C ASP A 65 11.17 22.55 -0.63
N THR A 66 11.53 22.75 0.63
CA THR A 66 10.61 23.10 1.72
C THR A 66 10.62 24.59 2.07
N THR A 67 11.41 25.39 1.35
CA THR A 67 11.69 26.79 1.66
C THR A 67 10.98 27.80 0.76
N SER A 68 10.69 27.41 -0.49
CA SER A 68 9.93 28.26 -1.40
C SER A 68 8.50 28.49 -0.90
N PRO A 69 7.87 29.60 -1.29
CA PRO A 69 6.49 29.89 -0.92
C PRO A 69 5.57 28.70 -1.19
N PHE A 70 4.71 28.41 -0.21
CA PHE A 70 3.79 27.27 -0.24
C PHE A 70 2.42 27.67 0.26
N GLN A 71 1.38 27.17 -0.38
CA GLN A 71 0.00 27.16 0.09
C GLN A 71 -0.76 26.01 -0.59
N ILE A 72 -1.90 25.65 -0.04
CA ILE A 72 -2.81 24.72 -0.71
C ILE A 72 -3.23 25.30 -2.06
N HIS A 73 -3.07 24.51 -3.10
CA HIS A 73 -3.32 24.92 -4.47
C HIS A 73 -4.83 25.04 -4.72
N PRO A 74 -5.32 26.12 -5.33
CA PRO A 74 -6.74 26.28 -5.60
C PRO A 74 -7.24 25.28 -6.64
N TRP A 75 -8.41 24.68 -6.39
CA TRP A 75 -9.03 23.70 -7.28
C TRP A 75 -9.58 24.27 -8.59
N THR A 76 -9.72 25.60 -8.65
CA THR A 76 -10.33 26.32 -9.80
C THR A 76 -9.31 26.88 -10.76
N SER A 77 -7.99 26.67 -10.53
CA SER A 77 -6.94 27.18 -11.40
C SER A 77 -6.70 26.26 -12.62
N ASP A 78 -6.19 26.84 -13.70
CA ASP A 78 -5.65 26.04 -14.81
C ASP A 78 -4.47 25.20 -14.32
N TRP A 79 -4.37 23.96 -14.80
CA TRP A 79 -3.33 23.03 -14.39
C TRP A 79 -1.92 23.50 -14.74
N TYR A 80 -1.74 24.15 -15.88
CA TYR A 80 -0.45 24.63 -16.39
C TYR A 80 -0.20 26.10 -16.12
N GLU A 81 -1.04 26.79 -15.38
CA GLU A 81 -0.84 28.18 -14.98
C GLU A 81 -0.16 28.27 -13.61
N LEU A 82 0.92 29.09 -13.56
CA LEU A 82 1.60 29.40 -12.29
C LEU A 82 0.75 30.34 -11.45
N GLN A 83 0.45 29.92 -10.22
CA GLN A 83 -0.21 30.76 -9.25
C GLN A 83 0.71 31.86 -8.69
N PRO A 84 0.20 32.97 -8.17
CA PRO A 84 1.02 34.07 -7.64
C PRO A 84 2.05 33.66 -6.59
N TYR A 85 1.75 32.62 -5.77
CA TYR A 85 2.72 32.11 -4.80
C TYR A 85 3.85 31.31 -5.46
N GLU A 86 3.57 30.60 -6.56
CA GLU A 86 4.55 29.82 -7.33
C GLU A 86 5.48 30.74 -8.12
N GLN A 87 4.97 31.82 -8.68
CA GLN A 87 5.78 32.79 -9.43
C GLN A 87 6.92 33.39 -8.59
N ARG A 88 6.73 33.47 -7.27
CA ARG A 88 7.74 34.06 -6.36
C ARG A 88 9.01 33.24 -6.23
N ASN A 89 9.01 31.96 -6.59
CA ASN A 89 10.24 31.14 -6.52
C ASN A 89 11.08 31.18 -7.81
N GLY A 90 10.56 31.80 -8.88
CA GLY A 90 11.27 31.94 -10.15
C GLY A 90 11.47 30.62 -10.92
N LYS A 91 10.76 29.55 -10.53
CA LYS A 91 10.84 28.24 -11.17
C LYS A 91 9.71 28.05 -12.17
N ASP A 92 9.91 27.13 -13.12
CA ASP A 92 8.91 26.80 -14.13
C ASP A 92 7.71 26.05 -13.57
N ILE A 93 6.74 25.80 -14.43
CA ILE A 93 5.50 25.09 -14.07
C ILE A 93 5.79 23.64 -13.67
N TYR A 94 6.72 22.93 -14.33
CA TYR A 94 7.00 21.53 -14.05
C TYR A 94 7.63 21.33 -12.68
N TYR A 95 8.49 22.25 -12.25
CA TYR A 95 9.01 22.30 -10.89
C TYR A 95 7.89 22.48 -9.86
N ASN A 96 7.00 23.44 -10.10
CA ASN A 96 5.91 23.77 -9.20
C ASN A 96 4.83 22.67 -9.12
N LEU A 97 4.53 21.99 -10.24
CA LEU A 97 3.60 20.85 -10.25
C LEU A 97 3.99 19.74 -9.25
N GLN A 98 5.29 19.52 -9.03
CA GLN A 98 5.78 18.53 -8.06
C GLN A 98 5.48 18.95 -6.61
N ARG A 99 5.44 20.25 -6.35
CA ARG A 99 5.24 20.82 -5.02
C ARG A 99 3.78 21.07 -4.68
N ARG A 100 2.89 21.09 -5.67
CA ARG A 100 1.46 21.35 -5.44
C ARG A 100 0.84 20.33 -4.51
N ARG A 101 0.08 20.86 -3.54
CA ARG A 101 -0.79 20.09 -2.65
C ARG A 101 -2.17 20.71 -2.71
N TYR A 102 -3.18 19.84 -2.78
CA TYR A 102 -4.59 20.24 -2.90
C TYR A 102 -5.37 20.01 -1.59
N GLY A 103 -4.72 19.36 -0.62
CA GLY A 103 -5.30 19.11 0.70
C GLY A 103 -6.40 18.06 0.71
N GLY A 104 -6.52 17.24 -0.34
CA GLY A 104 -7.47 16.14 -0.33
C GLY A 104 -7.11 15.12 0.75
N ASP A 105 -8.14 14.58 1.45
CA ASP A 105 -8.00 13.73 2.61
C ASP A 105 -9.06 12.61 2.68
N LEU A 106 -8.97 11.73 3.68
CA LEU A 106 -9.93 10.63 3.83
C LEU A 106 -11.32 11.10 4.21
N LYS A 107 -11.46 12.22 4.92
CA LYS A 107 -12.76 12.83 5.22
C LYS A 107 -13.44 13.29 3.93
N GLY A 108 -12.68 13.91 3.05
CA GLY A 108 -13.14 14.32 1.72
C GLY A 108 -13.59 13.14 0.87
N VAL A 109 -12.88 12.00 0.94
CA VAL A 109 -13.34 10.77 0.27
C VAL A 109 -14.67 10.29 0.85
N ILE A 110 -14.79 10.24 2.19
CA ILE A 110 -16.02 9.82 2.86
C ILE A 110 -17.19 10.71 2.42
N ASP A 111 -17.01 12.02 2.37
CA ASP A 111 -18.04 13.00 2.02
C ASP A 111 -18.55 12.84 0.56
N LYS A 112 -17.77 12.18 -0.30
CA LYS A 112 -18.11 11.94 -1.71
C LYS A 112 -18.60 10.51 -2.02
N LEU A 113 -18.71 9.63 -1.03
CA LEU A 113 -19.08 8.22 -1.27
C LEU A 113 -20.47 8.07 -1.91
N ASP A 114 -21.46 8.88 -1.54
CA ASP A 114 -22.78 8.82 -2.17
C ASP A 114 -22.75 9.26 -3.63
N TYR A 115 -21.94 10.28 -3.96
CA TYR A 115 -21.68 10.67 -5.33
C TYR A 115 -21.02 9.53 -6.12
N ILE A 116 -19.96 8.92 -5.58
CA ILE A 116 -19.27 7.79 -6.21
C ILE A 116 -20.25 6.64 -6.45
N LYS A 117 -21.08 6.31 -5.44
CA LYS A 117 -22.10 5.25 -5.59
C LYS A 117 -23.13 5.59 -6.66
N SER A 118 -23.54 6.85 -6.78
CA SER A 118 -24.50 7.28 -7.80
C SER A 118 -24.01 7.11 -9.24
N LEU A 119 -22.69 7.03 -9.45
CA LEU A 119 -22.06 6.73 -10.73
C LEU A 119 -22.11 5.25 -11.13
N GLY A 120 -22.67 4.37 -10.28
CA GLY A 120 -22.67 2.92 -10.51
C GLY A 120 -21.38 2.22 -10.15
N VAL A 121 -20.52 2.84 -9.32
CA VAL A 121 -19.25 2.27 -8.90
C VAL A 121 -19.48 1.12 -7.92
N ASP A 122 -18.75 0.02 -8.14
CA ASP A 122 -18.78 -1.18 -7.29
C ASP A 122 -17.54 -1.30 -6.41
N ALA A 123 -16.41 -0.75 -6.84
CA ALA A 123 -15.17 -0.82 -6.08
C ALA A 123 -14.32 0.45 -6.24
N ILE A 124 -13.70 0.84 -5.14
CA ILE A 124 -12.76 1.96 -5.06
C ILE A 124 -11.34 1.41 -4.99
N TYR A 125 -10.46 1.90 -5.85
CA TYR A 125 -9.03 1.77 -5.74
C TYR A 125 -8.44 3.08 -5.22
N MET A 126 -7.85 3.03 -4.02
CA MET A 126 -7.10 4.15 -3.46
C MET A 126 -5.65 4.06 -3.95
N THR A 127 -5.13 5.11 -4.64
CA THR A 127 -3.68 5.22 -4.82
C THR A 127 -3.00 5.27 -3.45
N PRO A 128 -1.66 5.17 -3.33
CA PRO A 128 -1.04 4.99 -2.03
C PRO A 128 -1.55 5.96 -0.96
N VAL A 129 -1.84 5.43 0.22
CA VAL A 129 -2.40 6.18 1.36
C VAL A 129 -1.44 6.26 2.54
N PHE A 130 -0.33 5.51 2.49
CA PHE A 130 0.59 5.40 3.61
C PHE A 130 1.46 6.65 3.76
N TRP A 131 1.96 6.87 4.97
CA TRP A 131 2.77 8.04 5.30
C TRP A 131 3.92 8.24 4.32
N SER A 132 3.97 9.41 3.70
CA SER A 132 4.92 9.74 2.64
C SER A 132 5.00 11.25 2.42
N PRO A 133 6.18 11.82 2.11
CA PRO A 133 6.34 13.24 1.86
C PRO A 133 5.80 13.71 0.50
N SER A 134 5.70 12.82 -0.48
CA SER A 134 5.17 13.20 -1.80
C SER A 134 3.64 13.26 -1.82
N SER A 135 3.09 14.00 -2.80
CA SER A 135 1.63 14.02 -3.01
C SER A 135 1.09 12.66 -3.45
N HIS A 136 1.87 11.91 -4.22
CA HIS A 136 1.47 10.62 -4.78
C HIS A 136 1.67 9.43 -3.84
N LYS A 137 2.46 9.59 -2.77
CA LYS A 137 2.70 8.62 -1.70
C LYS A 137 3.35 7.29 -2.11
N TYR A 138 3.96 7.22 -3.30
CA TYR A 138 4.72 6.03 -3.72
C TYR A 138 6.08 5.89 -3.00
N ASP A 139 6.57 6.93 -2.33
CA ASP A 139 7.79 6.95 -1.51
C ASP A 139 7.46 6.78 -0.01
N ALA A 140 6.76 5.71 0.33
CA ALA A 140 6.25 5.46 1.67
C ALA A 140 7.36 5.42 2.74
N LEU A 141 7.10 6.05 3.88
CA LEU A 141 7.95 6.02 5.07
C LEU A 141 7.66 4.79 5.94
N CYS A 142 6.45 4.28 5.85
CA CYS A 142 5.99 3.04 6.47
C CYS A 142 4.77 2.51 5.72
N TYR A 143 4.38 1.22 5.95
CA TYR A 143 3.17 0.62 5.37
C TYR A 143 2.10 0.32 6.43
N HIS A 144 2.37 0.56 7.69
CA HIS A 144 1.46 0.25 8.78
C HIS A 144 0.65 1.44 9.27
N HIS A 145 0.95 2.65 8.78
CA HIS A 145 0.18 3.87 9.06
C HIS A 145 -0.21 4.61 7.80
N VAL A 146 -1.43 5.11 7.80
CA VAL A 146 -1.92 6.11 6.84
C VAL A 146 -1.20 7.43 7.07
N ASP A 147 -1.05 8.20 6.01
CA ASP A 147 -0.45 9.53 6.08
C ASP A 147 -1.17 10.41 7.10
N PRO A 148 -0.46 11.01 8.06
CA PRO A 148 -1.07 11.85 9.08
C PRO A 148 -1.89 13.02 8.51
N THR A 149 -1.49 13.59 7.36
CA THR A 149 -2.23 14.69 6.71
C THR A 149 -3.54 14.23 6.08
N PHE A 150 -3.81 12.93 6.01
CA PHE A 150 -5.11 12.39 5.60
C PHE A 150 -6.08 12.23 6.76
N GLY A 151 -5.64 12.46 8.01
CA GLY A 151 -6.40 12.32 9.23
C GLY A 151 -6.54 13.64 10.02
N PRO A 152 -7.34 13.66 11.08
CA PRO A 152 -7.73 14.91 11.76
C PRO A 152 -6.67 15.49 12.72
N ASP A 153 -5.54 14.79 12.96
CA ASP A 153 -4.54 15.25 13.94
C ASP A 153 -3.10 14.84 13.53
N PRO A 154 -2.56 15.45 12.46
CA PRO A 154 -1.25 15.06 11.95
C PRO A 154 -0.13 15.07 12.99
N LYS A 155 -0.09 16.11 13.86
CA LYS A 155 0.93 16.22 14.90
C LYS A 155 0.82 15.16 15.99
N GLY A 156 -0.41 14.90 16.44
CA GLY A 156 -0.67 13.87 17.45
C GLY A 156 -0.34 12.47 16.92
N ASP A 157 -0.66 12.19 15.68
CA ASP A 157 -0.38 10.93 15.01
C ASP A 157 1.13 10.70 14.88
N ILE A 158 1.90 11.68 14.41
CA ILE A 158 3.37 11.61 14.34
C ILE A 158 3.97 11.33 15.72
N ALA A 159 3.54 12.06 16.75
CA ALA A 159 4.04 11.88 18.12
C ALA A 159 3.71 10.51 18.73
N LEU A 160 2.68 9.83 18.24
CA LEU A 160 2.37 8.44 18.61
C LEU A 160 3.29 7.47 17.88
N MET A 161 3.46 7.62 16.57
CA MET A 161 4.29 6.77 15.73
C MET A 161 5.78 6.80 16.12
N GLU A 162 6.29 7.94 16.58
CA GLU A 162 7.69 8.08 17.05
C GLU A 162 8.03 7.21 18.26
N LYS A 163 7.02 6.71 19.00
CA LYS A 163 7.19 5.86 20.17
C LYS A 163 7.18 4.37 19.84
N GLU A 164 6.90 4.01 18.61
CA GLU A 164 6.80 2.63 18.18
C GLU A 164 8.18 2.03 17.88
N ASN A 165 8.24 0.70 18.02
CA ASN A 165 9.26 -0.08 17.36
C ASN A 165 8.67 -0.68 16.09
N PRO A 166 9.06 -0.23 14.89
CA PRO A 166 8.48 -0.72 13.64
C PRO A 166 8.63 -2.23 13.41
N LEU A 167 9.58 -2.89 14.09
CA LEU A 167 9.77 -4.34 14.02
C LEU A 167 8.90 -5.13 15.01
N ASP A 168 8.31 -4.47 16.00
CA ASP A 168 7.43 -5.11 16.97
C ASP A 168 5.98 -4.67 16.79
N VAL A 169 5.19 -5.49 16.12
CA VAL A 169 3.77 -5.23 15.86
C VAL A 169 2.94 -4.97 17.12
N LYS A 170 3.42 -5.37 18.31
CA LYS A 170 2.73 -5.11 19.58
C LYS A 170 2.82 -3.66 20.01
N THR A 171 3.79 -2.92 19.48
CA THR A 171 3.98 -1.49 19.76
C THR A 171 3.17 -0.61 18.81
N TRP A 172 2.69 -1.16 17.68
CA TRP A 172 1.96 -0.42 16.68
C TRP A 172 0.62 0.11 17.22
N VAL A 173 0.47 1.39 17.28
CA VAL A 173 -0.78 2.06 17.66
C VAL A 173 -1.72 2.20 16.46
N TRP A 174 -2.96 2.54 16.73
CA TRP A 174 -3.90 3.00 15.70
C TRP A 174 -4.01 4.52 15.83
N THR A 175 -3.42 5.24 14.89
CA THR A 175 -3.48 6.71 14.82
C THR A 175 -4.89 7.19 14.49
N LYS A 176 -5.15 8.48 14.61
CA LYS A 176 -6.46 9.04 14.21
C LYS A 176 -6.67 8.92 12.69
N ALA A 177 -5.59 9.06 11.89
CA ALA A 177 -5.64 8.83 10.45
C ALA A 177 -5.97 7.36 10.12
N ASP A 178 -5.36 6.40 10.83
CA ASP A 178 -5.66 4.98 10.66
C ASP A 178 -7.13 4.67 11.01
N LEU A 179 -7.61 5.20 12.13
CA LEU A 179 -9.01 5.02 12.55
C LEU A 179 -9.99 5.65 11.55
N LEU A 180 -9.63 6.78 10.93
CA LEU A 180 -10.44 7.38 9.87
C LEU A 180 -10.42 6.52 8.61
N ALA A 181 -9.30 5.86 8.28
CA ALA A 181 -9.24 4.89 7.19
C ALA A 181 -10.14 3.66 7.47
N LEU A 182 -10.17 3.14 8.70
CA LEU A 182 -11.11 2.08 9.07
C LEU A 182 -12.57 2.54 8.96
N ARG A 183 -12.85 3.80 9.31
CA ARG A 183 -14.18 4.39 9.09
C ARG A 183 -14.51 4.48 7.61
N LEU A 184 -13.60 4.94 6.76
CA LEU A 184 -13.79 4.95 5.30
C LEU A 184 -14.15 3.56 4.77
N ILE A 185 -13.39 2.52 5.16
CA ILE A 185 -13.64 1.13 4.76
C ILE A 185 -15.08 0.72 5.15
N LYS A 186 -15.48 1.00 6.38
CA LYS A 186 -16.83 0.71 6.87
C LYS A 186 -17.92 1.43 6.07
N GLU A 187 -17.72 2.72 5.77
CA GLU A 187 -18.65 3.54 5.00
C GLU A 187 -18.79 3.06 3.54
N VAL A 188 -17.67 2.59 2.93
CA VAL A 188 -17.68 1.97 1.61
C VAL A 188 -18.47 0.67 1.62
N HIS A 189 -18.23 -0.20 2.61
CA HIS A 189 -18.95 -1.45 2.76
C HIS A 189 -20.44 -1.26 3.05
N ALA A 190 -20.81 -0.23 3.81
CA ALA A 190 -22.22 0.11 4.09
C ALA A 190 -23.00 0.47 2.81
N ARG A 191 -22.30 0.91 1.76
CA ARG A 191 -22.86 1.22 0.44
C ARG A 191 -22.77 0.05 -0.55
N ASN A 192 -22.48 -1.17 -0.07
CA ASN A 192 -22.25 -2.36 -0.91
C ASN A 192 -21.16 -2.14 -1.97
N MET A 193 -20.16 -1.34 -1.66
CA MET A 193 -18.95 -1.17 -2.47
C MET A 193 -17.76 -1.91 -1.84
N ARG A 194 -16.69 -2.06 -2.60
CA ARG A 194 -15.41 -2.63 -2.18
C ARG A 194 -14.33 -1.56 -2.18
N ILE A 195 -13.27 -1.79 -1.42
CA ILE A 195 -12.12 -0.89 -1.38
C ILE A 195 -10.81 -1.68 -1.35
N ILE A 196 -9.87 -1.28 -2.19
CA ILE A 196 -8.51 -1.80 -2.20
C ILE A 196 -7.51 -0.67 -2.02
N PHE A 197 -6.37 -0.98 -1.39
CA PHE A 197 -5.25 -0.06 -1.24
C PHE A 197 -4.11 -0.42 -2.21
N ASP A 198 -3.22 0.54 -2.43
CA ASP A 198 -2.01 0.35 -3.21
C ASP A 198 -0.89 -0.22 -2.32
N GLY A 199 -0.33 -1.34 -2.74
CA GLY A 199 0.81 -2.00 -2.09
C GLY A 199 2.09 -1.74 -2.86
N VAL A 200 2.87 -0.75 -2.42
CA VAL A 200 4.16 -0.35 -3.00
C VAL A 200 5.27 -1.15 -2.33
N PHE A 201 5.39 -2.46 -2.64
CA PHE A 201 6.24 -3.37 -1.88
C PHE A 201 7.64 -3.60 -2.50
N ASN A 202 7.98 -2.90 -3.58
CA ASN A 202 9.31 -2.97 -4.19
C ASN A 202 10.36 -2.13 -3.45
N HIS A 203 9.97 -1.00 -2.87
CA HIS A 203 10.87 -0.01 -2.29
C HIS A 203 10.19 0.77 -1.17
N MET A 204 10.99 1.54 -0.41
CA MET A 204 10.49 2.58 0.51
C MET A 204 11.04 3.95 0.10
N GLY A 205 10.56 5.02 0.72
CA GLY A 205 11.18 6.35 0.60
C GLY A 205 12.47 6.46 1.42
N VAL A 206 13.39 7.33 0.99
CA VAL A 206 14.66 7.58 1.71
C VAL A 206 14.46 8.10 3.14
N LYS A 207 13.33 8.72 3.44
CA LYS A 207 13.00 9.17 4.79
C LYS A 207 12.32 8.10 5.64
N SER A 208 12.17 6.87 5.13
CA SER A 208 11.61 5.76 5.91
C SER A 208 12.44 5.44 7.14
N PHE A 209 11.78 4.91 8.17
CA PHE A 209 12.45 4.54 9.43
C PHE A 209 13.66 3.61 9.19
N ALA A 210 13.52 2.66 8.28
CA ALA A 210 14.54 1.67 7.99
C ALA A 210 15.72 2.27 7.22
N PHE A 211 15.44 3.03 6.14
CA PHE A 211 16.52 3.55 5.30
C PHE A 211 17.31 4.67 5.98
N ARG A 212 16.67 5.56 6.74
CA ARG A 212 17.36 6.56 7.57
C ARG A 212 18.33 5.95 8.58
N ASP A 213 17.94 4.82 9.16
CA ASP A 213 18.82 4.09 10.08
C ASP A 213 20.02 3.49 9.33
N VAL A 214 19.79 2.93 8.13
CA VAL A 214 20.88 2.42 7.27
C VAL A 214 21.85 3.53 6.85
N GLU A 215 21.35 4.68 6.44
CA GLU A 215 22.21 5.83 6.10
C GLU A 215 23.07 6.26 7.28
N LYS A 216 22.51 6.31 8.47
CA LYS A 216 23.21 6.76 9.70
C LYS A 216 24.17 5.71 10.25
N ASN A 217 23.73 4.48 10.39
CA ASN A 217 24.42 3.41 11.12
C ASN A 217 25.14 2.42 10.19
N GLN A 218 24.95 2.55 8.87
CA GLN A 218 25.61 1.75 7.86
C GLN A 218 25.40 0.24 8.12
N GLN A 219 26.44 -0.57 8.09
CA GLN A 219 26.41 -2.01 8.37
C GLN A 219 25.96 -2.38 9.79
N ALA A 220 26.01 -1.45 10.73
CA ALA A 220 25.55 -1.67 12.11
C ALA A 220 24.03 -1.50 12.25
N SER A 221 23.33 -1.03 11.22
CA SER A 221 21.89 -0.90 11.22
C SER A 221 21.21 -2.27 11.30
N PRO A 222 20.15 -2.45 12.09
CA PRO A 222 19.32 -3.66 12.07
C PRO A 222 18.58 -3.86 10.73
N TYR A 223 18.56 -2.82 9.90
CA TYR A 223 17.95 -2.83 8.56
C TYR A 223 18.99 -2.91 7.43
N ALA A 224 20.30 -3.09 7.74
CA ALA A 224 21.37 -3.08 6.74
C ALA A 224 21.12 -4.10 5.60
N ASP A 225 20.48 -5.21 5.93
CA ASP A 225 20.16 -6.29 4.99
C ASP A 225 18.84 -6.08 4.23
N TRP A 226 18.12 -5.01 4.50
CA TRP A 226 16.82 -4.76 3.86
C TRP A 226 16.91 -4.24 2.44
N PHE A 227 17.99 -3.50 2.13
CA PHE A 227 18.11 -2.75 0.89
C PHE A 227 19.25 -3.27 0.02
N SER A 228 19.17 -3.02 -1.29
CA SER A 228 20.18 -3.38 -2.28
C SER A 228 21.37 -2.41 -2.23
N VAL A 229 22.19 -2.50 -1.17
CA VAL A 229 23.39 -1.68 -0.96
C VAL A 229 24.51 -2.16 -1.87
N LYS A 230 25.15 -1.23 -2.61
CA LYS A 230 26.30 -1.47 -3.49
C LYS A 230 27.62 -1.31 -2.77
N SER A 231 27.74 -0.28 -1.95
CA SER A 231 28.94 0.02 -1.17
C SER A 231 28.58 0.73 0.13
N TRP A 232 29.41 0.49 1.13
CA TRP A 232 29.35 1.15 2.43
C TRP A 232 30.44 2.22 2.52
N ASN A 233 30.28 3.19 3.44
CA ASN A 233 31.35 4.13 3.76
C ASN A 233 32.54 3.38 4.34
N ASP A 234 33.69 3.43 3.66
CA ASP A 234 34.94 2.86 4.11
C ASP A 234 36.10 3.77 3.64
N ALA A 235 36.60 4.60 4.54
CA ALA A 235 37.68 5.55 4.24
C ALA A 235 38.98 4.84 3.82
N ALA A 236 39.24 3.63 4.33
CA ALA A 236 40.42 2.86 3.98
C ALA A 236 40.41 2.32 2.54
N LYS A 237 39.19 2.07 2.03
CA LYS A 237 38.94 1.60 0.66
C LYS A 237 38.55 2.74 -0.29
N GLY A 238 38.37 3.96 0.23
CA GLY A 238 37.90 5.10 -0.55
C GLY A 238 36.46 4.94 -1.09
N THR A 239 35.63 4.11 -0.44
CA THR A 239 34.24 3.88 -0.86
C THR A 239 33.28 4.80 -0.09
N THR A 240 32.22 5.22 -0.77
CA THR A 240 31.10 5.94 -0.20
C THR A 240 29.83 5.09 -0.24
N PHE A 241 28.88 5.41 0.63
CA PHE A 241 27.59 4.72 0.67
C PHE A 241 26.85 4.86 -0.67
N ASP A 242 26.53 3.75 -1.28
CA ASP A 242 25.74 3.68 -2.53
C ASP A 242 24.79 2.48 -2.51
N TYR A 243 23.65 2.62 -3.17
CA TYR A 243 22.57 1.62 -3.17
C TYR A 243 21.78 1.67 -4.49
N ASN A 244 20.98 0.63 -4.74
CA ASN A 244 20.02 0.64 -5.84
C ASN A 244 18.77 1.41 -5.44
N GLY A 245 18.32 2.27 -6.34
CA GLY A 245 16.99 2.87 -6.31
C GLY A 245 16.20 2.43 -7.53
N TRP A 246 14.91 2.36 -7.42
CA TRP A 246 14.00 1.93 -8.47
C TRP A 246 14.25 2.71 -9.77
N PHE A 247 14.59 2.01 -10.86
CA PHE A 247 15.08 2.60 -12.12
C PHE A 247 16.16 3.67 -11.94
N GLY A 248 17.01 3.55 -10.91
CA GLY A 248 18.06 4.52 -10.60
C GLY A 248 17.58 5.74 -9.81
N VAL A 249 16.31 5.83 -9.47
CA VAL A 249 15.74 6.91 -8.64
C VAL A 249 16.16 6.71 -7.19
N LYS A 250 17.16 7.47 -6.74
CA LYS A 250 17.77 7.31 -5.42
C LYS A 250 16.83 7.62 -4.25
N THR A 251 15.74 8.34 -4.47
CA THR A 251 14.73 8.58 -3.42
C THR A 251 13.85 7.37 -3.12
N LEU A 252 14.00 6.30 -3.90
CA LEU A 252 13.20 5.06 -3.82
C LEU A 252 14.13 3.85 -3.64
N PRO A 253 14.85 3.70 -2.49
CA PRO A 253 15.72 2.57 -2.24
C PRO A 253 14.96 1.26 -2.32
N GLU A 254 15.45 0.36 -3.19
CA GLU A 254 14.86 -0.94 -3.43
C GLU A 254 15.17 -1.91 -2.30
N PHE A 255 14.19 -2.73 -1.94
CA PHE A 255 14.45 -3.87 -1.08
C PHE A 255 15.42 -4.84 -1.73
N ARG A 256 16.24 -5.47 -0.92
CA ARG A 256 17.13 -6.53 -1.38
C ARG A 256 16.33 -7.82 -1.63
N GLU A 257 16.65 -8.46 -2.72
CA GLU A 257 16.09 -9.76 -3.07
C GLU A 257 17.17 -10.84 -3.16
N ASP A 258 16.76 -12.09 -2.99
CA ASP A 258 17.52 -13.29 -3.22
C ASP A 258 16.68 -14.29 -4.06
N ASP A 259 17.12 -15.53 -4.20
CA ASP A 259 16.41 -16.58 -4.95
C ASP A 259 14.99 -16.87 -4.40
N HIS A 260 14.67 -16.38 -3.19
CA HIS A 260 13.37 -16.51 -2.54
C HIS A 260 12.52 -15.23 -2.61
N GLY A 261 12.95 -14.21 -3.36
CA GLY A 261 12.35 -12.89 -3.49
C GLY A 261 12.84 -11.92 -2.41
N ILE A 262 12.01 -10.97 -2.00
CA ILE A 262 12.36 -10.01 -0.95
C ILE A 262 12.84 -10.74 0.31
N VAL A 263 14.01 -10.33 0.83
CA VAL A 263 14.63 -10.94 2.02
C VAL A 263 13.76 -10.88 3.27
N ALA A 264 14.07 -11.71 4.26
CA ALA A 264 13.19 -12.01 5.39
C ALA A 264 12.71 -10.78 6.18
N GLY A 265 13.58 -9.78 6.44
CA GLY A 265 13.24 -8.61 7.24
C GLY A 265 12.08 -7.78 6.64
N PRO A 266 12.27 -7.16 5.47
CA PRO A 266 11.20 -6.39 4.81
C PRO A 266 10.01 -7.25 4.44
N LYS A 267 10.22 -8.52 4.03
CA LYS A 267 9.12 -9.47 3.76
C LYS A 267 8.20 -9.64 4.98
N GLN A 268 8.77 -9.86 6.16
CA GLN A 268 7.98 -10.02 7.38
C GLN A 268 7.24 -8.73 7.74
N TYR A 269 7.89 -7.58 7.60
CA TYR A 269 7.28 -6.28 7.83
C TYR A 269 6.08 -6.05 6.89
N ILE A 270 6.25 -6.30 5.59
CA ILE A 270 5.17 -6.19 4.60
C ILE A 270 4.00 -7.14 4.95
N PHE A 271 4.30 -8.37 5.38
CA PHE A 271 3.29 -9.34 5.75
C PHE A 271 2.48 -8.86 6.96
N ASN A 272 3.15 -8.29 7.96
CA ASN A 272 2.49 -7.73 9.14
C ASN A 272 1.60 -6.52 8.77
N ALA A 273 2.10 -5.59 7.94
CA ALA A 273 1.32 -4.46 7.46
C ALA A 273 0.12 -4.92 6.61
N THR A 274 0.31 -5.94 5.74
CA THR A 274 -0.78 -6.55 4.98
C THR A 274 -1.88 -7.08 5.91
N LYS A 275 -1.50 -7.82 6.97
CA LYS A 275 -2.47 -8.33 7.95
C LYS A 275 -3.20 -7.21 8.67
N ARG A 276 -2.49 -6.16 9.08
CA ARG A 276 -3.05 -5.00 9.77
C ARG A 276 -4.25 -4.41 9.01
N TRP A 277 -4.12 -4.21 7.71
CA TRP A 277 -5.16 -3.59 6.89
C TRP A 277 -6.25 -4.55 6.42
N MET A 278 -5.95 -5.83 6.26
CA MET A 278 -6.93 -6.84 5.85
C MET A 278 -7.74 -7.41 7.02
N ASN A 279 -7.17 -7.44 8.22
CA ASN A 279 -7.83 -7.94 9.44
C ASN A 279 -7.50 -7.03 10.63
N PRO A 280 -8.02 -5.80 10.62
CA PRO A 280 -7.67 -4.81 11.63
C PRO A 280 -8.06 -5.28 13.05
N MET A 281 -7.14 -5.07 13.99
CA MET A 281 -7.31 -5.43 15.41
C MET A 281 -7.65 -6.91 15.65
N ASP A 282 -7.38 -7.79 14.68
CA ASP A 282 -7.77 -9.20 14.71
C ASP A 282 -9.29 -9.46 14.91
N LYS A 283 -10.14 -8.48 14.55
CA LYS A 283 -11.61 -8.54 14.70
C LYS A 283 -12.34 -9.16 13.51
N GLY A 284 -11.61 -9.50 12.47
CA GLY A 284 -12.13 -10.13 11.27
C GLY A 284 -12.01 -9.28 10.01
N ILE A 285 -11.97 -9.98 8.89
CA ILE A 285 -11.73 -9.39 7.56
C ILE A 285 -12.85 -8.45 7.07
N LYS A 286 -14.02 -8.50 7.68
CA LYS A 286 -15.16 -7.63 7.29
C LYS A 286 -14.90 -6.14 7.55
N ASP A 287 -13.97 -5.85 8.48
CA ASP A 287 -13.63 -4.50 8.90
C ASP A 287 -12.36 -3.99 8.19
N GLY A 288 -11.71 -4.83 7.38
CA GLY A 288 -10.53 -4.50 6.59
C GLY A 288 -10.79 -4.25 5.11
N ILE A 289 -9.74 -3.87 4.39
CA ILE A 289 -9.79 -3.71 2.93
C ILE A 289 -10.09 -5.03 2.22
N ASP A 290 -10.67 -4.96 1.03
CA ASP A 290 -11.06 -6.14 0.24
C ASP A 290 -9.90 -6.71 -0.59
N GLY A 291 -8.80 -5.98 -0.74
CA GLY A 291 -7.64 -6.42 -1.50
C GLY A 291 -6.59 -5.33 -1.67
N TRP A 292 -5.64 -5.62 -2.55
CA TRP A 292 -4.51 -4.76 -2.88
C TRP A 292 -4.35 -4.62 -4.39
N ARG A 293 -4.02 -3.42 -4.84
CA ARG A 293 -3.35 -3.21 -6.11
C ARG A 293 -1.84 -3.28 -5.83
N LEU A 294 -1.10 -3.96 -6.67
CA LEU A 294 0.32 -4.18 -6.47
C LEU A 294 1.11 -3.31 -7.43
N ASP A 295 1.80 -2.31 -6.88
CA ASP A 295 2.65 -1.41 -7.64
C ASP A 295 3.90 -2.14 -8.12
N VAL A 296 4.35 -1.84 -9.34
CA VAL A 296 5.54 -2.40 -10.00
C VAL A 296 5.77 -3.89 -9.73
N ALA A 297 4.70 -4.67 -9.73
CA ALA A 297 4.70 -6.08 -9.36
C ALA A 297 5.66 -6.94 -10.21
N TYR A 298 6.03 -6.49 -11.40
CA TYR A 298 6.99 -7.14 -12.29
C TYR A 298 8.45 -6.98 -11.84
N ASP A 299 8.77 -5.98 -11.03
CA ASP A 299 10.11 -5.74 -10.48
C ASP A 299 10.38 -6.55 -9.21
N VAL A 300 9.35 -7.12 -8.60
CA VAL A 300 9.46 -7.96 -7.40
C VAL A 300 9.43 -9.44 -7.78
N GLY A 301 10.38 -10.22 -7.28
CA GLY A 301 10.57 -11.62 -7.60
C GLY A 301 9.32 -12.49 -7.36
N HIS A 302 9.02 -13.38 -8.29
CA HIS A 302 7.89 -14.30 -8.23
C HIS A 302 7.76 -15.11 -6.93
N PRO A 303 8.85 -15.57 -6.28
CA PRO A 303 8.77 -16.30 -5.01
C PRO A 303 8.10 -15.48 -3.91
N PHE A 304 8.42 -14.17 -3.81
CA PHE A 304 7.77 -13.28 -2.87
C PHE A 304 6.24 -13.25 -3.07
N TRP A 305 5.77 -13.04 -4.30
CA TRP A 305 4.34 -12.98 -4.61
C TRP A 305 3.60 -14.28 -4.33
N LYS A 306 4.25 -15.43 -4.54
CA LYS A 306 3.67 -16.73 -4.19
C LYS A 306 3.43 -16.86 -2.69
N ASP A 307 4.39 -16.43 -1.88
CA ASP A 307 4.29 -16.49 -0.43
C ASP A 307 3.34 -15.44 0.12
N TRP A 308 3.40 -14.21 -0.40
CA TRP A 308 2.48 -13.14 -0.03
C TRP A 308 1.02 -13.52 -0.37
N ARG A 309 0.77 -14.13 -1.51
CA ARG A 309 -0.56 -14.63 -1.88
C ARG A 309 -1.05 -15.72 -0.91
N LYS A 310 -0.18 -16.63 -0.49
CA LYS A 310 -0.54 -17.63 0.53
C LYS A 310 -0.90 -16.94 1.85
N TRP A 311 -0.13 -15.93 2.24
CA TRP A 311 -0.35 -15.15 3.44
C TRP A 311 -1.71 -14.41 3.39
N VAL A 312 -1.97 -13.65 2.34
CA VAL A 312 -3.25 -12.95 2.13
C VAL A 312 -4.43 -13.91 2.22
N ARG A 313 -4.33 -15.08 1.61
CA ARG A 313 -5.37 -16.10 1.68
C ARG A 313 -5.57 -16.65 3.09
N SER A 314 -4.51 -16.81 3.85
CA SER A 314 -4.59 -17.28 5.24
C SER A 314 -5.28 -16.27 6.16
N ILE A 315 -5.11 -14.98 5.92
CA ILE A 315 -5.81 -13.91 6.65
C ILE A 315 -7.32 -13.99 6.41
N ASN A 316 -7.73 -14.28 5.19
CA ASN A 316 -9.14 -14.35 4.78
C ASN A 316 -9.86 -15.64 5.22
N GLN A 317 -9.18 -16.53 5.94
CA GLN A 317 -9.77 -17.80 6.37
C GLN A 317 -9.98 -17.84 7.89
N PRO A 318 -11.23 -17.76 8.37
CA PRO A 318 -11.50 -17.73 9.80
C PRO A 318 -11.29 -19.05 10.53
N ASN A 319 -11.10 -20.20 9.86
CA ASN A 319 -10.87 -21.49 10.53
C ASN A 319 -9.97 -22.41 9.69
N ARG A 320 -8.80 -22.74 10.22
CA ARG A 320 -8.12 -23.97 9.88
C ARG A 320 -8.96 -25.13 10.40
N LEU A 321 -9.39 -26.02 9.51
CA LEU A 321 -9.90 -27.32 9.93
C LEU A 321 -8.80 -28.06 10.74
N PRO A 322 -9.16 -28.89 11.73
CA PRO A 322 -8.21 -29.60 12.59
C PRO A 322 -7.21 -30.49 11.82
N ASP A 323 -7.48 -30.81 10.55
CA ASP A 323 -6.65 -31.61 9.66
C ASP A 323 -5.66 -30.80 8.79
N GLY A 324 -5.47 -29.51 9.08
CA GLY A 324 -4.55 -28.64 8.36
C GLY A 324 -5.01 -28.22 6.95
N ARG A 325 -6.16 -28.67 6.50
CA ARG A 325 -6.76 -28.22 5.24
C ARG A 325 -7.31 -26.81 5.39
N VAL A 326 -7.02 -26.00 4.41
CA VAL A 326 -7.45 -24.61 4.39
C VAL A 326 -8.80 -24.53 3.68
N GLY A 327 -9.87 -24.38 4.43
CA GLY A 327 -11.19 -24.10 3.90
C GLY A 327 -11.22 -22.70 3.31
N VAL A 328 -11.48 -22.55 2.01
CA VAL A 328 -11.63 -21.24 1.36
C VAL A 328 -13.04 -20.75 1.64
N SER A 329 -13.24 -19.92 2.66
CA SER A 329 -14.47 -19.14 2.74
C SER A 329 -14.27 -17.86 1.93
N TYR A 330 -14.66 -17.90 0.67
CA TYR A 330 -15.02 -16.66 0.00
C TYR A 330 -16.25 -16.10 0.75
N ARG A 331 -16.32 -14.77 0.94
CA ARG A 331 -17.61 -14.15 1.26
C ARG A 331 -18.57 -14.62 0.15
N SER A 332 -19.39 -15.61 0.45
CA SER A 332 -20.49 -15.94 -0.43
C SER A 332 -21.38 -14.69 -0.43
N ASN A 333 -21.63 -14.13 -1.61
CA ASN A 333 -22.74 -13.21 -1.80
C ASN A 333 -24.04 -13.99 -1.53
N LYS A 334 -24.37 -14.22 -0.26
CA LYS A 334 -25.77 -14.34 0.07
C LYS A 334 -26.29 -12.92 -0.06
N ALA A 335 -27.11 -12.71 -1.07
CA ALA A 335 -27.97 -11.57 -1.15
C ALA A 335 -28.57 -11.36 0.25
N LEU A 336 -28.31 -10.20 0.83
CA LEU A 336 -29.11 -9.75 1.96
C LEU A 336 -30.54 -9.60 1.46
N PRO A 337 -31.52 -10.02 2.26
CA PRO A 337 -32.92 -9.89 1.89
C PRO A 337 -33.32 -8.44 1.67
#